data_8100cc2c6875530aa7bef9b414f42464
#
_entry.id   8100cc2c6875530aa7bef9b414f42464
#
_cell.length_a   1.000
_cell.length_b   1.000
_cell.length_c   1.000
_cell.angle_alpha   90.00
_cell.angle_beta   90.00
_cell.angle_gamma   90.00
#
_symmetry.space_group_name_H-M   'P 1'
#
loop_
_entity.id
_entity.type
_entity.pdbx_description
1 polymer ?
#
loop_
_entity_poly.entity_id
_entity_poly.type
_entity_poly.pdbx_seq_one_letter_code
_entity_poly.pdbx_strand_id
1 'polypeptide(L)'
;MTAVVRPVYTSVEELPEALWKENQLRWARPNSLPRVDAPADAPPIVILPGFGNATTDYTAPFGNKEAAIATRLAVRGWQPFVVPVERKDWFKVARAIFTRKFWSSQLTTEPGYTWYLERVAETVERALKETGAAQVVLVGHSAGGWLGRAYLADARYQHSDGAGGDDAATSAAATSSAAASRPPPGTQGSRPNPRVRAVVTLGTPQRPPPAEKKRDMTGGAQGWVDRSYPGAHFADAGVRYVTVCGRTVRGHREFPRQRKGPRIPEEYAYDSYTEVCGDGEGIAGDCVVPLDSALLPGARHVVLDGVFHSMSRIGTFDEESGVVWYGSEDVLDAWLAPLVEELPLAGASAEVLVARRGGAQGPELLA
;
A
#
# COMPACT_ATOMS: atom_id res chain seq x y z
N MET A 1 15.54 -4.62 24.50
CA MET A 1 15.23 -5.68 23.50
C MET A 1 15.20 -4.99 22.16
N THR A 2 16.10 -5.35 21.29
CA THR A 2 16.30 -4.73 19.96
C THR A 2 15.13 -5.10 19.07
N ALA A 3 14.49 -4.15 18.43
CA ALA A 3 13.53 -4.42 17.37
C ALA A 3 14.24 -5.24 16.30
N VAL A 4 13.75 -6.42 16.05
CA VAL A 4 14.28 -7.25 14.99
C VAL A 4 13.53 -6.82 13.73
N VAL A 5 14.14 -5.92 12.95
CA VAL A 5 13.74 -5.78 11.54
C VAL A 5 13.97 -7.15 10.94
N ARG A 6 12.88 -7.82 10.60
CA ARG A 6 12.93 -9.15 10.04
C ARG A 6 13.51 -9.10 8.62
N PRO A 7 14.14 -10.16 8.17
CA PRO A 7 14.69 -10.21 6.83
C PRO A 7 13.61 -9.89 5.78
N VAL A 8 14.06 -9.37 4.67
CA VAL A 8 13.22 -9.12 3.51
C VAL A 8 13.06 -10.44 2.75
N TYR A 9 11.82 -10.81 2.45
CA TYR A 9 11.49 -12.03 1.71
C TYR A 9 11.01 -11.70 0.30
N THR A 10 11.28 -12.56 -0.65
CA THR A 10 10.89 -12.39 -2.05
C THR A 10 9.61 -13.14 -2.40
N SER A 11 9.21 -14.10 -1.58
CA SER A 11 7.95 -14.84 -1.72
C SER A 11 7.29 -15.11 -0.36
N VAL A 12 6.00 -15.43 -0.39
CA VAL A 12 5.24 -15.82 0.83
C VAL A 12 5.73 -17.16 1.37
N GLU A 13 6.15 -18.06 0.48
CA GLU A 13 6.65 -19.40 0.80
C GLU A 13 7.99 -19.36 1.55
N GLU A 14 8.75 -18.26 1.40
CA GLU A 14 10.01 -18.06 2.12
C GLU A 14 9.83 -17.64 3.58
N LEU A 15 8.59 -17.33 4.01
CA LEU A 15 8.32 -16.95 5.39
C LEU A 15 8.51 -18.16 6.33
N PRO A 16 9.51 -18.16 7.24
CA PRO A 16 9.70 -19.28 8.15
C PRO A 16 8.51 -19.47 9.08
N GLU A 17 8.11 -20.72 9.27
CA GLU A 17 7.06 -21.08 10.24
C GLU A 17 7.37 -20.60 11.67
N ALA A 18 8.65 -20.49 12.01
CA ALA A 18 9.12 -19.96 13.29
C ALA A 18 8.65 -18.52 13.58
N LEU A 19 8.34 -17.72 12.54
CA LEU A 19 7.81 -16.36 12.72
C LEU A 19 6.44 -16.34 13.40
N TRP A 20 5.73 -17.47 13.40
CA TRP A 20 4.39 -17.62 13.98
C TRP A 20 4.38 -17.99 15.46
N LYS A 21 5.52 -18.43 16.03
CA LYS A 21 5.57 -19.06 17.36
C LYS A 21 5.89 -18.12 18.52
N GLU A 22 6.27 -16.86 18.26
CA GLU A 22 6.66 -15.94 19.32
C GLU A 22 5.49 -15.08 19.80
N ASN A 23 5.04 -15.30 21.04
CA ASN A 23 3.88 -14.60 21.64
C ASN A 23 4.17 -13.21 22.22
N GLN A 24 5.39 -12.68 22.10
CA GLN A 24 5.75 -11.36 22.64
C GLN A 24 6.30 -10.47 21.53
N LEU A 25 5.40 -9.83 20.81
CA LEU A 25 5.74 -8.84 19.81
C LEU A 25 5.78 -7.47 20.47
N ARG A 26 6.94 -7.03 20.88
CA ARG A 26 7.17 -5.66 21.31
C ARG A 26 8.02 -4.96 20.26
N TRP A 27 7.54 -3.82 19.76
CA TRP A 27 8.41 -2.90 19.06
C TRP A 27 9.52 -2.46 20.01
N ALA A 28 10.75 -2.80 19.71
CA ALA A 28 11.91 -2.20 20.33
C ALA A 28 12.62 -1.44 19.22
N ARG A 29 12.83 -0.14 19.42
CA ARG A 29 13.52 0.70 18.43
C ARG A 29 14.76 0.00 17.94
N PRO A 30 14.95 -0.18 16.63
CA PRO A 30 16.25 -0.57 16.11
C PRO A 30 17.18 0.63 16.32
N ASN A 31 17.94 0.62 17.38
CA ASN A 31 18.95 1.67 17.66
C ASN A 31 20.03 1.77 16.56
N SER A 32 19.86 1.10 15.43
CA SER A 32 20.93 0.88 14.47
C SER A 32 20.53 0.87 12.99
N LEU A 33 19.27 1.15 12.61
CA LEU A 33 19.01 1.33 11.20
C LEU A 33 19.58 2.69 10.77
N PRO A 34 20.47 2.70 9.77
CA PRO A 34 20.95 3.96 9.24
C PRO A 34 19.79 4.73 8.63
N ARG A 35 19.76 6.03 8.83
CA ARG A 35 18.80 6.90 8.17
C ARG A 35 18.92 6.75 6.66
N VAL A 36 17.77 6.62 5.99
CA VAL A 36 17.68 6.49 4.54
C VAL A 36 17.16 7.79 3.95
N ASP A 37 18.07 8.61 3.44
CA ASP A 37 17.72 9.82 2.72
C ASP A 37 17.41 9.50 1.24
N ALA A 38 16.64 10.38 0.61
CA ALA A 38 16.27 10.24 -0.79
C ALA A 38 17.52 10.32 -1.69
N PRO A 39 17.68 9.43 -2.67
CA PRO A 39 18.65 9.63 -3.75
C PRO A 39 18.41 10.96 -4.47
N ALA A 40 19.45 11.52 -5.09
CA ALA A 40 19.36 12.82 -5.76
C ALA A 40 18.33 12.87 -6.90
N ASP A 41 18.08 11.74 -7.53
CA ASP A 41 17.12 11.53 -8.61
C ASP A 41 15.87 10.74 -8.16
N ALA A 42 15.60 10.73 -6.86
CA ALA A 42 14.46 9.99 -6.33
C ALA A 42 13.14 10.51 -6.92
N PRO A 43 12.28 9.62 -7.44
CA PRO A 43 10.95 10.01 -7.87
C PRO A 43 10.13 10.57 -6.68
N PRO A 44 9.22 11.53 -6.93
CA PRO A 44 8.30 11.98 -5.88
C PRO A 44 7.42 10.84 -5.39
N ILE A 45 7.04 10.89 -4.11
CA ILE A 45 6.17 9.90 -3.48
C ILE A 45 4.73 10.41 -3.50
N VAL A 46 3.82 9.62 -4.04
CA VAL A 46 2.37 9.86 -3.95
C VAL A 46 1.80 8.91 -2.90
N ILE A 47 1.30 9.47 -1.80
CA ILE A 47 0.71 8.73 -0.68
C ILE A 47 -0.80 8.57 -0.92
N LEU A 48 -1.26 7.32 -0.90
CA LEU A 48 -2.64 6.92 -1.11
C LEU A 48 -3.30 6.54 0.24
N PRO A 49 -4.22 7.36 0.76
CA PRO A 49 -4.93 7.10 2.02
C PRO A 49 -5.73 5.79 2.00
N GLY A 50 -5.77 5.11 3.15
CA GLY A 50 -6.60 3.92 3.38
C GLY A 50 -8.09 4.25 3.50
N PHE A 51 -8.93 3.22 3.47
CA PHE A 51 -10.38 3.36 3.63
C PHE A 51 -10.74 4.03 4.97
N GLY A 52 -11.64 5.01 4.92
CA GLY A 52 -12.06 5.76 6.11
C GLY A 52 -11.08 6.85 6.57
N ASN A 53 -9.87 6.90 6.00
CA ASN A 53 -8.87 7.91 6.35
C ASN A 53 -9.04 9.19 5.53
N ALA A 54 -8.42 10.26 6.03
CA ALA A 54 -8.37 11.56 5.36
C ALA A 54 -6.92 11.98 5.10
N THR A 55 -6.71 12.92 4.21
CA THR A 55 -5.40 13.52 3.92
C THR A 55 -4.69 14.01 5.19
N THR A 56 -5.44 14.54 6.14
CA THR A 56 -4.92 15.05 7.42
C THR A 56 -4.23 13.98 8.26
N ASP A 57 -4.63 12.71 8.14
CA ASP A 57 -4.00 11.60 8.88
C ASP A 57 -2.55 11.36 8.43
N TYR A 58 -2.18 11.84 7.25
CA TYR A 58 -0.86 11.70 6.65
C TYR A 58 -0.05 13.02 6.63
N THR A 59 -0.72 14.17 6.82
CA THR A 59 -0.09 15.50 6.76
C THR A 59 -0.04 16.24 8.09
N ALA A 60 -0.97 15.93 9.00
CA ALA A 60 -1.03 16.51 10.35
C ALA A 60 -1.93 15.65 11.26
N PRO A 61 -1.55 14.37 11.54
CA PRO A 61 -2.36 13.51 12.40
C PRO A 61 -2.57 14.16 13.77
N PHE A 62 -3.80 14.16 14.24
CA PHE A 62 -4.21 14.83 15.50
C PHE A 62 -3.75 16.31 15.61
N GLY A 63 -3.57 16.98 14.45
CA GLY A 63 -3.07 18.35 14.39
C GLY A 63 -1.53 18.48 14.47
N ASN A 64 -0.80 17.39 14.66
CA ASN A 64 0.65 17.36 14.77
C ASN A 64 1.32 17.11 13.41
N LYS A 65 1.86 18.16 12.77
CA LYS A 65 2.55 18.05 11.49
C LYS A 65 3.87 17.28 11.58
N GLU A 66 4.56 17.33 12.70
CA GLU A 66 5.86 16.65 12.88
C GLU A 66 5.69 15.13 12.99
N ALA A 67 4.53 14.69 13.48
CA ALA A 67 4.18 13.28 13.52
C ALA A 67 3.75 12.70 12.17
N ALA A 68 3.55 13.56 11.16
CA ALA A 68 3.05 13.17 9.86
C ALA A 68 4.10 12.40 9.04
N ILE A 69 3.67 11.31 8.41
CA ILE A 69 4.53 10.55 7.48
C ILE A 69 5.05 11.45 6.34
N ALA A 70 4.21 12.35 5.81
CA ALA A 70 4.63 13.27 4.76
C ALA A 70 5.78 14.19 5.22
N THR A 71 5.68 14.78 6.42
CA THR A 71 6.74 15.62 6.96
C THR A 71 8.05 14.84 7.17
N ARG A 72 7.95 13.64 7.72
CA ARG A 72 9.11 12.78 7.98
C ARG A 72 9.80 12.32 6.69
N LEU A 73 9.05 12.05 5.63
CA LEU A 73 9.58 11.81 4.29
C LEU A 73 10.28 13.06 3.72
N ALA A 74 9.65 14.23 3.86
CA ALA A 74 10.24 15.49 3.40
C ALA A 74 11.56 15.82 4.12
N VAL A 75 11.65 15.56 5.42
CA VAL A 75 12.90 15.73 6.21
C VAL A 75 14.02 14.81 5.70
N ARG A 76 13.68 13.68 5.06
CA ARG A 76 14.62 12.75 4.40
C ARG A 76 14.92 13.11 2.95
N GLY A 77 14.47 14.27 2.47
CA GLY A 77 14.70 14.73 1.10
C GLY A 77 13.73 14.17 0.05
N TRP A 78 12.75 13.34 0.46
CA TRP A 78 11.69 12.91 -0.46
C TRP A 78 10.71 14.04 -0.72
N GLN A 79 10.00 13.98 -1.85
CA GLN A 79 8.95 14.93 -2.21
C GLN A 79 7.57 14.23 -2.11
N PRO A 80 6.89 14.30 -0.93
CA PRO A 80 5.62 13.62 -0.72
C PRO A 80 4.43 14.45 -1.20
N PHE A 81 3.52 13.81 -1.90
CA PHE A 81 2.22 14.32 -2.34
C PHE A 81 1.14 13.40 -1.79
N VAL A 82 0.22 13.91 -1.01
CA VAL A 82 -0.87 13.10 -0.47
C VAL A 82 -2.12 13.29 -1.34
N VAL A 83 -2.74 12.18 -1.74
CA VAL A 83 -4.01 12.20 -2.49
C VAL A 83 -5.08 12.88 -1.63
N PRO A 84 -5.78 13.90 -2.14
CA PRO A 84 -6.76 14.66 -1.37
C PRO A 84 -8.03 13.82 -1.13
N VAL A 85 -8.23 13.38 0.11
CA VAL A 85 -9.38 12.58 0.54
C VAL A 85 -9.88 13.11 1.88
N GLU A 86 -11.19 13.23 2.02
CA GLU A 86 -11.86 13.49 3.27
C GLU A 86 -12.62 12.24 3.73
N ARG A 87 -12.81 12.04 5.05
CA ARG A 87 -13.56 10.89 5.57
C ARG A 87 -14.94 10.73 4.94
N LYS A 88 -15.63 11.85 4.68
CA LYS A 88 -16.94 11.86 4.01
C LYS A 88 -16.92 11.36 2.55
N ASP A 89 -15.78 11.46 1.87
CA ASP A 89 -15.69 10.98 0.48
C ASP A 89 -15.89 9.46 0.37
N TRP A 90 -15.54 8.72 1.41
CA TRP A 90 -15.71 7.27 1.45
C TRP A 90 -17.18 6.83 1.40
N PHE A 91 -18.14 7.72 1.72
CA PHE A 91 -19.56 7.44 1.47
C PHE A 91 -19.87 7.25 -0.02
N LYS A 92 -19.01 7.73 -0.93
CA LYS A 92 -19.17 7.49 -2.37
C LYS A 92 -19.07 6.01 -2.73
N VAL A 93 -18.35 5.22 -1.93
CA VAL A 93 -18.28 3.75 -2.09
C VAL A 93 -19.67 3.11 -1.89
N ALA A 94 -20.51 3.69 -1.06
CA ALA A 94 -21.87 3.19 -0.83
C ALA A 94 -22.75 3.18 -2.08
N ARG A 95 -22.42 3.93 -3.13
CA ARG A 95 -23.11 3.88 -4.43
C ARG A 95 -23.06 2.47 -5.04
N ALA A 96 -21.99 1.73 -4.76
CA ALA A 96 -21.83 0.37 -5.23
C ALA A 96 -22.86 -0.60 -4.63
N ILE A 97 -23.30 -0.37 -3.37
CA ILE A 97 -24.25 -1.23 -2.65
C ILE A 97 -25.60 -1.33 -3.37
N PHE A 98 -25.99 -0.29 -4.11
CA PHE A 98 -27.24 -0.26 -4.88
C PHE A 98 -27.16 -1.04 -6.20
N THR A 99 -26.02 -1.65 -6.52
CA THR A 99 -25.84 -2.42 -7.74
C THR A 99 -25.98 -3.93 -7.48
N ARG A 100 -26.55 -4.67 -8.44
CA ARG A 100 -26.58 -6.15 -8.38
C ARG A 100 -25.16 -6.75 -8.34
N LYS A 101 -24.22 -6.12 -9.04
CA LYS A 101 -22.82 -6.53 -9.09
C LYS A 101 -22.14 -6.52 -7.73
N PHE A 102 -22.50 -5.56 -6.85
CA PHE A 102 -22.00 -5.55 -5.47
C PHE A 102 -22.42 -6.82 -4.72
N TRP A 103 -23.69 -7.18 -4.82
CA TRP A 103 -24.25 -8.33 -4.10
C TRP A 103 -23.78 -9.69 -4.64
N SER A 104 -23.39 -9.74 -5.92
CA SER A 104 -22.78 -10.91 -6.56
C SER A 104 -21.25 -10.92 -6.52
N SER A 105 -20.60 -9.99 -5.82
CA SER A 105 -19.13 -9.84 -5.75
C SER A 105 -18.45 -9.73 -7.12
N GLN A 106 -19.11 -9.02 -8.07
CA GLN A 106 -18.65 -8.85 -9.46
C GLN A 106 -18.27 -7.41 -9.81
N LEU A 107 -18.09 -6.56 -8.81
CA LEU A 107 -17.61 -5.20 -9.06
C LEU A 107 -16.16 -5.21 -9.55
N THR A 108 -15.86 -4.23 -10.39
CA THR A 108 -14.52 -3.73 -10.66
C THR A 108 -14.26 -2.52 -9.75
N THR A 109 -13.38 -1.62 -10.10
CA THR A 109 -13.22 -0.34 -9.40
C THR A 109 -14.42 0.59 -9.58
N GLU A 110 -15.33 0.27 -10.51
CA GLU A 110 -16.55 1.03 -10.76
C GLU A 110 -17.76 0.36 -10.07
N PRO A 111 -18.71 1.16 -9.56
CA PRO A 111 -18.74 2.63 -9.46
C PRO A 111 -18.10 3.15 -8.17
N GLY A 112 -17.61 2.26 -7.28
CA GLY A 112 -17.25 2.63 -5.92
C GLY A 112 -15.99 3.46 -5.80
N TYR A 113 -14.98 3.21 -6.64
CA TYR A 113 -13.62 3.72 -6.46
C TYR A 113 -13.14 4.63 -7.60
N THR A 114 -13.92 4.86 -8.64
CA THR A 114 -13.56 5.72 -9.79
C THR A 114 -13.11 7.11 -9.33
N TRP A 115 -13.85 7.73 -8.41
CA TRP A 115 -13.54 9.04 -7.85
C TRP A 115 -12.17 9.09 -7.16
N TYR A 116 -11.77 7.97 -6.54
CA TYR A 116 -10.49 7.87 -5.85
C TYR A 116 -9.34 7.76 -6.86
N LEU A 117 -9.48 6.90 -7.86
CA LEU A 117 -8.47 6.73 -8.91
C LEU A 117 -8.28 8.01 -9.74
N GLU A 118 -9.31 8.78 -9.96
CA GLU A 118 -9.23 10.11 -10.61
C GLU A 118 -8.39 11.08 -9.76
N ARG A 119 -8.59 11.13 -8.45
CA ARG A 119 -7.77 11.94 -7.55
C ARG A 119 -6.31 11.46 -7.47
N VAL A 120 -6.09 10.15 -7.57
CA VAL A 120 -4.73 9.61 -7.70
C VAL A 120 -4.08 10.13 -8.98
N ALA A 121 -4.78 10.07 -10.12
CA ALA A 121 -4.29 10.58 -11.39
C ALA A 121 -3.94 12.08 -11.31
N GLU A 122 -4.85 12.90 -10.81
CA GLU A 122 -4.62 14.34 -10.61
C GLU A 122 -3.40 14.61 -9.70
N THR A 123 -3.22 13.81 -8.65
CA THR A 123 -2.07 13.97 -7.73
C THR A 123 -0.77 13.56 -8.40
N VAL A 124 -0.77 12.48 -9.18
CA VAL A 124 0.39 12.04 -9.97
C VAL A 124 0.79 13.13 -10.98
N GLU A 125 -0.18 13.66 -11.74
CA GLU A 125 0.07 14.76 -12.68
C GLU A 125 0.71 15.97 -11.99
N ARG A 126 0.12 16.39 -10.87
CA ARG A 126 0.65 17.49 -10.06
C ARG A 126 2.07 17.22 -9.60
N ALA A 127 2.34 16.02 -9.06
CA ALA A 127 3.66 15.63 -8.58
C ALA A 127 4.70 15.71 -9.70
N LEU A 128 4.40 15.15 -10.88
CA LEU A 128 5.30 15.19 -12.03
C LEU A 128 5.55 16.61 -12.53
N LYS A 129 4.49 17.43 -12.59
CA LYS A 129 4.58 18.83 -13.03
C LYS A 129 5.42 19.69 -12.08
N GLU A 130 5.22 19.54 -10.77
CA GLU A 130 5.90 20.35 -9.76
C GLU A 130 7.37 19.94 -9.57
N THR A 131 7.69 18.65 -9.78
CA THR A 131 9.05 18.13 -9.57
C THR A 131 9.88 18.03 -10.86
N GLY A 132 9.24 18.02 -12.03
CA GLY A 132 9.89 17.71 -13.31
C GLY A 132 10.28 16.24 -13.48
N ALA A 133 9.89 15.36 -12.54
CA ALA A 133 10.19 13.94 -12.63
C ALA A 133 9.33 13.26 -13.71
N ALA A 134 9.88 12.20 -14.33
CA ALA A 134 9.14 11.39 -15.32
C ALA A 134 8.19 10.36 -14.67
N GLN A 135 8.48 9.95 -13.45
CA GLN A 135 7.75 8.88 -12.75
C GLN A 135 7.61 9.19 -11.27
N VAL A 136 6.64 8.53 -10.62
CA VAL A 136 6.38 8.61 -9.19
C VAL A 136 6.55 7.24 -8.51
N VAL A 137 6.72 7.24 -7.20
CA VAL A 137 6.51 6.09 -6.33
C VAL A 137 5.12 6.20 -5.70
N LEU A 138 4.27 5.20 -5.84
CA LEU A 138 3.01 5.10 -5.12
C LEU A 138 3.25 4.45 -3.76
N VAL A 139 2.84 5.11 -2.67
CA VAL A 139 2.87 4.55 -1.31
C VAL A 139 1.44 4.43 -0.82
N GLY A 140 0.88 3.23 -0.90
CA GLY A 140 -0.51 2.97 -0.52
C GLY A 140 -0.61 2.40 0.88
N HIS A 141 -1.35 3.08 1.76
CA HIS A 141 -1.66 2.60 3.10
C HIS A 141 -3.00 1.86 3.09
N SER A 142 -3.07 0.68 3.72
CA SER A 142 -4.32 -0.07 3.82
C SER A 142 -4.97 -0.27 2.44
N ALA A 143 -6.25 0.07 2.28
CA ALA A 143 -6.94 0.01 0.98
C ALA A 143 -6.25 0.82 -0.13
N GLY A 144 -5.51 1.88 0.22
CA GLY A 144 -4.76 2.68 -0.76
C GLY A 144 -3.74 1.87 -1.54
N GLY A 145 -3.22 0.77 -0.98
CA GLY A 145 -2.25 -0.10 -1.66
C GLY A 145 -2.87 -0.89 -2.81
N TRP A 146 -3.98 -1.60 -2.60
CA TRP A 146 -4.64 -2.31 -3.70
C TRP A 146 -5.29 -1.34 -4.70
N LEU A 147 -5.73 -0.15 -4.27
CA LEU A 147 -6.20 0.91 -5.16
C LEU A 147 -5.04 1.49 -6.00
N GLY A 148 -3.83 1.58 -5.44
CA GLY A 148 -2.63 1.93 -6.20
C GLY A 148 -2.29 0.90 -7.27
N ARG A 149 -2.45 -0.40 -6.98
CA ARG A 149 -2.33 -1.47 -7.99
C ARG A 149 -3.41 -1.35 -9.07
N ALA A 150 -4.64 -1.01 -8.68
CA ALA A 150 -5.72 -0.75 -9.63
C ALA A 150 -5.40 0.44 -10.56
N TYR A 151 -4.91 1.55 -10.00
CA TYR A 151 -4.49 2.72 -10.77
C TYR A 151 -3.35 2.41 -11.76
N LEU A 152 -2.33 1.69 -11.28
CA LEU A 152 -1.20 1.25 -12.11
C LEU A 152 -1.65 0.49 -13.36
N ALA A 153 -2.72 -0.28 -13.22
CA ALA A 153 -3.15 -1.27 -14.18
C ALA A 153 -4.39 -0.86 -15.02
N ASP A 154 -5.09 0.20 -14.64
CA ASP A 154 -6.30 0.65 -15.35
C ASP A 154 -5.91 1.31 -16.68
N ALA A 155 -6.47 0.78 -17.77
CA ALA A 155 -6.20 1.24 -19.14
C ALA A 155 -6.43 2.75 -19.36
N ARG A 156 -7.29 3.39 -18.55
CA ARG A 156 -7.55 4.82 -18.63
C ARG A 156 -6.33 5.69 -18.34
N TYR A 157 -5.39 5.16 -17.55
CA TYR A 157 -4.21 5.89 -17.06
C TYR A 157 -2.90 5.43 -17.73
N GLN A 158 -3.00 4.57 -18.76
CA GLN A 158 -1.82 4.00 -19.46
C GLN A 158 -1.31 4.86 -20.62
N HIS A 159 -2.07 5.88 -21.02
CA HIS A 159 -1.66 6.75 -22.11
C HIS A 159 -0.66 7.79 -21.59
N SER A 160 0.59 7.70 -22.04
CA SER A 160 1.50 8.83 -21.97
C SER A 160 0.99 9.88 -22.97
N ASP A 161 0.72 11.09 -22.51
CA ASP A 161 0.49 12.22 -23.40
C ASP A 161 1.77 12.51 -24.18
N GLY A 162 1.93 11.80 -25.29
CA GLY A 162 2.87 12.14 -26.36
C GLY A 162 2.27 13.26 -27.22
N ALA A 163 1.76 14.34 -26.63
CA ALA A 163 1.32 15.55 -27.33
C ALA A 163 1.47 16.75 -26.39
N GLY A 164 2.69 17.00 -25.93
CA GLY A 164 3.10 18.32 -25.50
C GLY A 164 3.54 19.13 -26.71
N GLY A 165 2.62 19.46 -27.60
CA GLY A 165 2.76 20.49 -28.62
C GLY A 165 2.03 21.73 -28.13
N ASP A 166 2.77 22.84 -28.07
CA ASP A 166 2.27 24.18 -27.83
C ASP A 166 1.03 24.50 -28.66
N ASP A 167 -0.16 24.46 -28.07
CA ASP A 167 -1.35 25.13 -28.57
C ASP A 167 -2.37 25.35 -27.44
N ALA A 168 -2.11 26.35 -26.62
CA ALA A 168 -2.98 26.80 -25.52
C ALA A 168 -4.15 27.67 -26.01
N ALA A 169 -4.61 27.54 -27.26
CA ALA A 169 -5.60 28.47 -27.83
C ALA A 169 -6.85 27.84 -28.46
N THR A 170 -7.12 26.52 -28.32
CA THR A 170 -8.33 25.90 -28.92
C THR A 170 -9.02 24.87 -28.01
N SER A 171 -9.18 25.19 -26.73
CA SER A 171 -9.52 24.17 -25.71
C SER A 171 -10.99 23.81 -25.53
N ALA A 172 -11.94 24.37 -26.28
CA ALA A 172 -13.36 24.05 -26.10
C ALA A 172 -13.93 22.94 -26.99
N ALA A 173 -13.24 22.61 -28.10
CA ALA A 173 -13.69 21.56 -29.02
C ALA A 173 -12.92 20.22 -28.86
N ALA A 174 -11.73 20.25 -28.25
CA ALA A 174 -10.88 19.05 -28.07
C ALA A 174 -11.34 18.14 -26.90
N THR A 175 -12.09 18.67 -25.94
CA THR A 175 -12.55 17.93 -24.77
C THR A 175 -13.58 16.84 -25.11
N SER A 176 -14.36 16.98 -26.17
CA SER A 176 -15.38 15.97 -26.54
C SER A 176 -14.77 14.79 -27.33
N SER A 177 -13.71 15.02 -28.11
CA SER A 177 -13.06 13.97 -28.91
C SER A 177 -12.11 13.10 -28.09
N ALA A 178 -11.38 13.69 -27.13
CA ALA A 178 -10.50 12.93 -26.23
C ALA A 178 -11.29 12.07 -25.23
N ALA A 179 -12.46 12.51 -24.82
CA ALA A 179 -13.35 11.75 -23.95
C ALA A 179 -13.93 10.48 -24.62
N ALA A 180 -14.11 10.51 -25.95
CA ALA A 180 -14.64 9.37 -26.71
C ALA A 180 -13.63 8.23 -26.90
N SER A 181 -12.32 8.49 -26.74
CA SER A 181 -11.26 7.49 -26.89
C SER A 181 -10.77 6.86 -25.58
N ARG A 182 -11.20 7.40 -24.43
CA ARG A 182 -10.77 6.90 -23.12
C ARG A 182 -11.54 5.63 -22.75
N PRO A 183 -10.84 4.53 -22.37
CA PRO A 183 -11.49 3.30 -21.97
C PRO A 183 -12.45 3.51 -20.78
N PRO A 184 -13.51 2.71 -20.64
CA PRO A 184 -14.39 2.75 -19.48
C PRO A 184 -13.63 2.51 -18.17
N PRO A 185 -14.13 3.03 -17.03
CA PRO A 185 -13.57 2.75 -15.73
C PRO A 185 -13.44 1.24 -15.45
N GLY A 186 -12.33 0.80 -14.85
CA GLY A 186 -12.09 -0.60 -14.55
C GLY A 186 -11.82 -1.46 -15.77
N THR A 187 -11.45 -0.87 -16.92
CA THR A 187 -10.94 -1.62 -18.06
C THR A 187 -9.55 -2.12 -17.77
N GLN A 188 -9.34 -3.44 -17.91
CA GLN A 188 -8.05 -4.08 -17.69
C GLN A 188 -7.03 -3.60 -18.71
N GLY A 189 -5.91 -3.07 -18.20
CA GLY A 189 -4.78 -2.67 -19.01
C GLY A 189 -3.79 -3.81 -19.24
N SER A 190 -3.18 -3.84 -20.40
CA SER A 190 -2.13 -4.81 -20.77
C SER A 190 -0.72 -4.35 -20.40
N ARG A 191 -0.56 -3.10 -20.01
CA ARG A 191 0.74 -2.47 -19.65
C ARG A 191 0.57 -1.68 -18.35
N PRO A 192 1.67 -1.48 -17.59
CA PRO A 192 1.62 -0.57 -16.45
C PRO A 192 1.48 0.87 -16.89
N ASN A 193 0.95 1.71 -16.01
CA ASN A 193 1.02 3.15 -16.17
C ASN A 193 2.51 3.59 -16.25
N PRO A 194 2.97 4.21 -17.36
CA PRO A 194 4.38 4.55 -17.55
C PRO A 194 4.91 5.59 -16.55
N ARG A 195 4.01 6.30 -15.87
CA ARG A 195 4.36 7.31 -14.86
C ARG A 195 4.63 6.72 -13.47
N VAL A 196 4.45 5.41 -13.27
CA VAL A 196 4.66 4.74 -11.99
C VAL A 196 5.92 3.90 -12.03
N ARG A 197 6.88 4.24 -11.18
CA ARG A 197 8.15 3.54 -11.05
C ARG A 197 8.07 2.37 -10.08
N ALA A 198 7.40 2.59 -8.95
CA ALA A 198 7.29 1.60 -7.90
C ALA A 198 5.96 1.73 -7.15
N VAL A 199 5.55 0.62 -6.54
CA VAL A 199 4.40 0.55 -5.62
C VAL A 199 4.89 0.00 -4.30
N VAL A 200 4.76 0.80 -3.24
CA VAL A 200 4.97 0.39 -1.85
C VAL A 200 3.61 0.25 -1.19
N THR A 201 3.36 -0.84 -0.50
CA THR A 201 2.11 -1.05 0.22
C THR A 201 2.37 -1.21 1.71
N LEU A 202 1.67 -0.45 2.53
CA LEU A 202 1.80 -0.40 3.98
C LEU A 202 0.53 -1.01 4.60
N GLY A 203 0.61 -2.22 5.16
CA GLY A 203 -0.51 -2.93 5.76
C GLY A 203 -1.71 -3.07 4.80
N THR A 204 -1.48 -3.41 3.56
CA THR A 204 -2.53 -3.50 2.53
C THR A 204 -3.07 -4.92 2.45
N PRO A 205 -4.39 -5.15 2.56
CA PRO A 205 -4.97 -6.44 2.20
C PRO A 205 -4.91 -6.60 0.68
N GLN A 206 -4.07 -7.52 0.19
CA GLN A 206 -3.81 -7.69 -1.24
C GLN A 206 -4.89 -8.48 -1.97
N ARG A 207 -5.61 -9.34 -1.25
CA ARG A 207 -6.64 -10.24 -1.77
C ARG A 207 -7.88 -10.25 -0.86
N PRO A 208 -9.07 -10.50 -1.40
CA PRO A 208 -10.27 -10.66 -0.60
C PRO A 208 -10.23 -11.96 0.23
N PRO A 209 -11.09 -12.08 1.24
CA PRO A 209 -11.27 -13.34 1.95
C PRO A 209 -11.78 -14.44 1.00
N PRO A 210 -11.48 -15.73 1.27
CA PRO A 210 -12.09 -16.84 0.57
C PRO A 210 -13.62 -16.74 0.63
N ALA A 211 -14.27 -16.89 -0.53
CA ALA A 211 -15.72 -16.65 -0.67
C ALA A 211 -16.58 -17.58 0.20
N GLU A 212 -16.09 -18.79 0.49
CA GLU A 212 -16.72 -19.78 1.37
C GLU A 212 -16.64 -19.40 2.86
N LYS A 213 -15.70 -18.53 3.25
CA LYS A 213 -15.53 -18.07 4.63
C LYS A 213 -16.21 -16.73 4.88
N LYS A 214 -15.99 -15.78 3.99
CA LYS A 214 -16.49 -14.43 4.16
C LYS A 214 -16.70 -13.75 2.82
N ARG A 215 -17.72 -12.90 2.75
CA ARG A 215 -17.98 -12.07 1.57
C ARG A 215 -16.98 -10.94 1.47
N ASP A 216 -16.48 -10.67 0.28
CA ASP A 216 -15.67 -9.50 -0.03
C ASP A 216 -16.47 -8.20 0.24
N MET A 217 -16.05 -7.42 1.23
CA MET A 217 -16.68 -6.16 1.63
C MET A 217 -16.61 -5.09 0.52
N THR A 218 -15.67 -5.21 -0.41
CA THR A 218 -15.56 -4.31 -1.57
C THR A 218 -16.55 -4.64 -2.68
N GLY A 219 -17.39 -5.67 -2.48
CA GLY A 219 -18.35 -6.14 -3.50
C GLY A 219 -17.68 -6.76 -4.73
N GLY A 220 -16.45 -7.22 -4.59
CA GLY A 220 -15.68 -7.86 -5.67
C GLY A 220 -14.57 -7.00 -6.26
N ALA A 221 -14.49 -5.70 -5.91
CA ALA A 221 -13.51 -4.80 -6.51
C ALA A 221 -12.06 -5.21 -6.18
N GLN A 222 -11.78 -5.55 -4.91
CA GLN A 222 -10.46 -6.05 -4.50
C GLN A 222 -10.15 -7.41 -5.20
N GLY A 223 -11.11 -8.31 -5.21
CA GLY A 223 -10.97 -9.60 -5.90
C GLY A 223 -10.78 -9.45 -7.41
N TRP A 224 -11.38 -8.42 -8.02
CA TRP A 224 -11.15 -8.12 -9.43
C TRP A 224 -9.69 -7.68 -9.67
N VAL A 225 -9.13 -6.80 -8.82
CA VAL A 225 -7.72 -6.38 -8.92
C VAL A 225 -6.80 -7.57 -8.75
N ASP A 226 -7.05 -8.43 -7.74
CA ASP A 226 -6.21 -9.59 -7.47
C ASP A 226 -6.22 -10.62 -8.62
N ARG A 227 -7.39 -10.91 -9.19
CA ARG A 227 -7.52 -11.84 -10.33
C ARG A 227 -6.97 -11.27 -11.64
N SER A 228 -7.17 -9.97 -11.87
CA SER A 228 -6.73 -9.32 -13.12
C SER A 228 -5.22 -9.05 -13.14
N TYR A 229 -4.63 -8.81 -11.97
CA TYR A 229 -3.23 -8.42 -11.80
C TYR A 229 -2.61 -9.17 -10.61
N PRO A 230 -2.48 -10.50 -10.71
CA PRO A 230 -1.98 -11.33 -9.62
C PRO A 230 -0.54 -10.99 -9.26
N GLY A 231 -0.24 -10.95 -7.98
CA GLY A 231 1.11 -10.71 -7.48
C GLY A 231 1.69 -9.36 -7.94
N ALA A 232 3.00 -9.31 -8.06
CA ALA A 232 3.75 -8.18 -8.63
C ALA A 232 3.65 -8.15 -10.17
N HIS A 233 2.42 -8.10 -10.68
CA HIS A 233 2.03 -8.37 -12.08
C HIS A 233 2.92 -7.71 -13.14
N PHE A 234 3.35 -6.48 -12.90
CA PHE A 234 4.17 -5.73 -13.86
C PHE A 234 5.66 -5.66 -13.48
N ALA A 235 6.15 -6.59 -12.65
CA ALA A 235 7.56 -6.62 -12.29
C ALA A 235 8.47 -6.81 -13.52
N ASP A 236 8.07 -7.66 -14.46
CA ASP A 236 8.80 -7.90 -15.71
C ASP A 236 8.76 -6.69 -16.66
N ALA A 237 7.74 -5.83 -16.52
CA ALA A 237 7.67 -4.55 -17.22
C ALA A 237 8.46 -3.42 -16.52
N GLY A 238 9.22 -3.74 -15.47
CA GLY A 238 10.12 -2.82 -14.79
C GLY A 238 9.51 -2.09 -13.59
N VAL A 239 8.25 -2.33 -13.22
CA VAL A 239 7.66 -1.77 -12.00
C VAL A 239 8.20 -2.50 -10.78
N ARG A 240 8.61 -1.75 -9.75
CA ARG A 240 9.09 -2.32 -8.49
C ARG A 240 7.97 -2.41 -7.45
N TYR A 241 7.99 -3.48 -6.65
CA TYR A 241 6.99 -3.71 -5.63
C TYR A 241 7.63 -4.00 -4.28
N VAL A 242 7.23 -3.23 -3.26
CA VAL A 242 7.61 -3.46 -1.86
C VAL A 242 6.34 -3.57 -1.04
N THR A 243 6.19 -4.66 -0.30
CA THR A 243 5.09 -4.84 0.64
C THR A 243 5.60 -4.79 2.07
N VAL A 244 4.94 -4.01 2.90
CA VAL A 244 5.31 -3.80 4.30
C VAL A 244 4.13 -4.20 5.17
N CYS A 245 4.35 -5.08 6.13
CA CYS A 245 3.33 -5.48 7.09
C CYS A 245 3.88 -5.55 8.51
N GLY A 246 3.09 -5.01 9.45
CA GLY A 246 3.32 -5.18 10.87
C GLY A 246 2.93 -6.59 11.35
N ARG A 247 3.68 -7.13 12.31
CA ARG A 247 3.36 -8.36 13.03
C ARG A 247 3.34 -8.04 14.53
N THR A 248 2.18 -7.57 15.00
CA THR A 248 2.07 -6.93 16.33
C THR A 248 1.04 -7.61 17.19
N VAL A 249 -0.13 -7.90 16.63
CA VAL A 249 -1.27 -8.41 17.37
C VAL A 249 -1.69 -9.75 16.79
N ARG A 250 -1.86 -10.72 17.69
CA ARG A 250 -2.49 -12.00 17.35
C ARG A 250 -3.96 -11.94 17.70
N GLY A 251 -4.82 -12.16 16.72
CA GLY A 251 -6.26 -12.15 16.94
C GLY A 251 -6.69 -13.24 17.93
N HIS A 252 -7.49 -12.84 18.90
CA HIS A 252 -8.08 -13.75 19.89
C HIS A 252 -9.40 -13.20 20.40
N ARG A 253 -10.39 -14.06 20.57
CA ARG A 253 -11.69 -13.68 21.10
C ARG A 253 -12.23 -14.74 22.04
N GLU A 254 -12.46 -14.33 23.29
CA GLU A 254 -13.21 -15.17 24.24
C GLU A 254 -14.69 -15.27 23.85
N PHE A 255 -15.24 -16.47 23.87
CA PHE A 255 -16.65 -16.70 23.61
C PHE A 255 -17.27 -17.63 24.66
N PRO A 256 -18.36 -17.22 25.36
CA PRO A 256 -18.96 -15.88 25.36
C PRO A 256 -18.00 -14.85 25.94
N ARG A 257 -18.07 -13.60 25.46
CA ARG A 257 -17.21 -12.51 25.93
C ARG A 257 -17.42 -12.29 27.44
N GLN A 258 -16.39 -12.60 28.20
CA GLN A 258 -16.43 -12.49 29.67
C GLN A 258 -16.08 -11.08 30.15
N ARG A 259 -15.28 -10.36 29.39
CA ARG A 259 -14.79 -9.03 29.74
C ARG A 259 -15.83 -7.94 29.45
N LYS A 260 -16.07 -7.07 30.48
CA LYS A 260 -16.81 -5.82 30.31
C LYS A 260 -15.85 -4.68 29.97
N GLY A 261 -16.23 -3.79 29.06
CA GLY A 261 -15.44 -2.62 28.68
C GLY A 261 -15.09 -2.55 27.21
N PRO A 262 -14.24 -1.57 26.79
CA PRO A 262 -13.82 -1.41 25.41
C PRO A 262 -13.09 -2.65 24.88
N ARG A 263 -13.08 -2.83 23.55
CA ARG A 263 -12.32 -3.92 22.91
C ARG A 263 -10.83 -3.74 23.19
N ILE A 264 -10.16 -4.85 23.43
CA ILE A 264 -8.69 -4.90 23.46
C ILE A 264 -8.17 -5.14 22.04
N PRO A 265 -6.89 -4.88 21.78
CA PRO A 265 -6.31 -5.07 20.45
C PRO A 265 -6.53 -6.47 19.87
N GLU A 266 -6.42 -7.51 20.69
CA GLU A 266 -6.59 -8.90 20.28
C GLU A 266 -8.02 -9.20 19.79
N GLU A 267 -9.04 -8.70 20.51
CA GLU A 267 -10.46 -8.84 20.12
C GLU A 267 -10.74 -8.05 18.83
N TYR A 268 -10.17 -6.85 18.71
CA TYR A 268 -10.32 -6.04 17.51
C TYR A 268 -9.64 -6.72 16.31
N ALA A 269 -8.43 -7.21 16.50
CA ALA A 269 -7.67 -7.93 15.48
C ALA A 269 -8.41 -9.19 15.01
N TYR A 270 -9.00 -9.96 15.95
CA TYR A 270 -9.82 -11.12 15.61
C TYR A 270 -10.96 -10.74 14.65
N ASP A 271 -11.74 -9.71 15.01
CA ASP A 271 -12.86 -9.26 14.18
C ASP A 271 -12.37 -8.75 12.81
N SER A 272 -11.32 -7.92 12.80
CA SER A 272 -10.76 -7.36 11.57
C SER A 272 -10.16 -8.43 10.66
N TYR A 273 -9.40 -9.37 11.22
CA TYR A 273 -8.79 -10.46 10.44
C TYR A 273 -9.86 -11.39 9.87
N THR A 274 -10.94 -11.64 10.63
CA THR A 274 -12.11 -12.39 10.11
C THR A 274 -12.72 -11.69 8.88
N GLU A 275 -12.81 -10.35 8.89
CA GLU A 275 -13.29 -9.60 7.73
C GLU A 275 -12.31 -9.66 6.54
N VAL A 276 -10.99 -9.64 6.79
CA VAL A 276 -9.96 -9.56 5.75
C VAL A 276 -9.61 -10.93 5.14
N CYS A 277 -9.51 -11.98 5.97
CA CYS A 277 -9.08 -13.31 5.49
C CYS A 277 -10.05 -14.45 5.81
N GLY A 278 -11.18 -14.15 6.46
CA GLY A 278 -12.21 -15.13 6.81
C GLY A 278 -11.91 -15.93 8.07
N ASP A 279 -10.87 -15.57 8.83
CA ASP A 279 -10.49 -16.18 10.09
C ASP A 279 -9.77 -15.14 10.97
N GLY A 280 -9.95 -15.22 12.28
CA GLY A 280 -9.35 -14.27 13.21
C GLY A 280 -8.54 -14.94 14.32
N GLU A 281 -8.85 -16.21 14.66
CA GLU A 281 -8.23 -16.87 15.80
C GLU A 281 -6.78 -17.27 15.52
N GLY A 282 -5.88 -16.83 16.39
CA GLY A 282 -4.46 -17.14 16.28
C GLY A 282 -3.71 -16.47 15.14
N ILE A 283 -4.41 -15.73 14.27
CA ILE A 283 -3.82 -15.03 13.11
C ILE A 283 -3.02 -13.82 13.60
N ALA A 284 -1.84 -13.61 13.06
CA ALA A 284 -0.99 -12.46 13.39
C ALA A 284 -0.99 -11.42 12.27
N GLY A 285 -0.88 -10.14 12.66
CA GLY A 285 -0.83 -9.01 11.74
C GLY A 285 -0.63 -7.68 12.47
N ASP A 286 -0.98 -6.58 11.81
CA ASP A 286 -0.79 -5.22 12.30
C ASP A 286 -1.98 -4.68 13.14
N CYS A 287 -2.86 -5.55 13.61
CA CYS A 287 -4.14 -5.29 14.28
C CYS A 287 -5.34 -5.11 13.32
N VAL A 288 -5.14 -4.80 12.07
CA VAL A 288 -6.20 -4.63 11.05
C VAL A 288 -6.06 -5.65 9.92
N VAL A 289 -4.86 -5.82 9.41
CA VAL A 289 -4.57 -6.68 8.25
C VAL A 289 -3.69 -7.85 8.69
N PRO A 290 -4.13 -9.08 8.42
CA PRO A 290 -3.31 -10.26 8.61
C PRO A 290 -2.02 -10.21 7.79
N LEU A 291 -0.92 -10.69 8.35
CA LEU A 291 0.38 -10.69 7.68
C LEU A 291 0.31 -11.33 6.28
N ASP A 292 -0.25 -12.53 6.17
CA ASP A 292 -0.35 -13.24 4.89
C ASP A 292 -1.20 -12.50 3.84
N SER A 293 -2.21 -11.76 4.30
CA SER A 293 -3.05 -10.96 3.42
C SER A 293 -2.33 -9.73 2.88
N ALA A 294 -1.30 -9.25 3.59
CA ALA A 294 -0.55 -8.06 3.21
C ALA A 294 0.61 -8.33 2.26
N LEU A 295 1.02 -9.59 2.10
CA LEU A 295 2.14 -9.97 1.26
C LEU A 295 1.67 -10.24 -0.18
N LEU A 296 2.43 -9.74 -1.15
CA LEU A 296 2.12 -9.84 -2.57
C LEU A 296 3.17 -10.71 -3.26
N PRO A 297 2.82 -11.88 -3.80
CA PRO A 297 3.77 -12.76 -4.49
C PRO A 297 4.60 -12.01 -5.54
N GLY A 298 5.91 -12.24 -5.54
CA GLY A 298 6.85 -11.59 -6.45
C GLY A 298 7.28 -10.17 -6.07
N ALA A 299 6.75 -9.62 -4.96
CA ALA A 299 7.21 -8.35 -4.40
C ALA A 299 8.37 -8.55 -3.41
N ARG A 300 9.06 -7.47 -3.09
CA ARG A 300 9.96 -7.41 -1.93
C ARG A 300 9.13 -7.30 -0.65
N HIS A 301 9.32 -8.21 0.31
CA HIS A 301 8.54 -8.20 1.55
C HIS A 301 9.34 -7.65 2.73
N VAL A 302 8.70 -6.77 3.52
CA VAL A 302 9.23 -6.22 4.76
C VAL A 302 8.25 -6.55 5.89
N VAL A 303 8.66 -7.37 6.83
CA VAL A 303 7.86 -7.72 8.01
C VAL A 303 8.44 -7.04 9.24
N LEU A 304 7.61 -6.30 9.95
CA LEU A 304 7.99 -5.43 11.06
C LEU A 304 7.30 -5.88 12.35
N ASP A 305 8.08 -6.33 13.33
CA ASP A 305 7.54 -6.69 14.65
C ASP A 305 7.16 -5.42 15.44
N GLY A 306 6.01 -5.43 16.10
CA GLY A 306 5.57 -4.33 16.96
C GLY A 306 5.02 -3.10 16.23
N VAL A 307 4.85 -3.15 14.91
CA VAL A 307 4.29 -2.05 14.10
C VAL A 307 2.81 -2.26 13.89
N PHE A 308 2.02 -1.29 14.32
CA PHE A 308 0.57 -1.26 14.16
C PHE A 308 0.14 -0.69 12.81
N HIS A 309 -1.12 -0.94 12.47
CA HIS A 309 -1.72 -0.46 11.23
C HIS A 309 -1.76 1.07 11.12
N SER A 310 -2.07 1.72 12.23
CA SER A 310 -2.15 3.18 12.34
C SER A 310 -1.62 3.66 13.70
N MET A 311 -1.80 4.92 14.02
CA MET A 311 -1.38 5.51 15.29
C MET A 311 -2.25 5.07 16.50
N SER A 312 -3.28 4.28 16.27
CA SER A 312 -4.17 3.74 17.30
C SER A 312 -3.99 2.21 17.45
N ARG A 313 -4.12 1.72 18.68
CA ARG A 313 -4.09 0.28 19.00
C ARG A 313 -5.23 -0.52 18.35
N ILE A 314 -6.30 0.15 17.97
CA ILE A 314 -7.44 -0.46 17.28
C ILE A 314 -7.45 -0.17 15.78
N GLY A 315 -6.31 0.19 15.21
CA GLY A 315 -6.12 0.27 13.76
C GLY A 315 -6.74 1.49 13.05
N THR A 316 -7.26 2.47 13.79
CA THR A 316 -7.86 3.69 13.26
C THR A 316 -6.99 4.92 13.55
N PHE A 317 -7.35 6.08 12.99
CA PHE A 317 -6.77 7.37 13.36
C PHE A 317 -7.68 8.17 14.31
N ASP A 318 -8.57 7.50 15.04
CA ASP A 318 -9.53 8.14 15.92
C ASP A 318 -8.93 8.53 17.27
N GLU A 319 -7.88 7.83 17.70
CA GLU A 319 -7.21 8.05 18.98
C GLU A 319 -5.69 7.87 18.85
N GLU A 320 -4.92 8.81 19.40
CA GLU A 320 -3.48 8.68 19.52
C GLU A 320 -3.14 7.80 20.72
N SER A 321 -2.63 6.61 20.47
CA SER A 321 -2.30 5.63 21.51
C SER A 321 -0.80 5.52 21.79
N GLY A 322 0.05 6.37 21.20
CA GLY A 322 1.50 6.32 21.34
C GLY A 322 2.13 5.03 20.78
N VAL A 323 1.43 4.33 19.89
CA VAL A 323 1.93 3.12 19.25
C VAL A 323 2.74 3.44 18.02
N VAL A 324 3.64 2.54 17.67
CA VAL A 324 4.48 2.64 16.47
C VAL A 324 3.70 2.12 15.27
N TRP A 325 3.68 2.87 14.18
CA TRP A 325 3.01 2.52 12.94
C TRP A 325 3.92 2.77 11.71
N TYR A 326 3.48 2.45 10.52
CA TYR A 326 4.28 2.55 9.28
C TYR A 326 4.89 3.93 9.02
N GLY A 327 4.23 5.01 9.46
CA GLY A 327 4.71 6.39 9.33
C GLY A 327 5.52 6.89 10.52
N SER A 328 5.80 6.06 11.53
CA SER A 328 6.64 6.42 12.66
C SER A 328 8.10 6.62 12.22
N GLU A 329 8.80 7.58 12.85
CA GLU A 329 10.18 7.95 12.53
C GLU A 329 11.10 6.72 12.48
N ASP A 330 11.00 5.86 13.50
CA ASP A 330 11.84 4.68 13.65
C ASP A 330 11.52 3.56 12.64
N VAL A 331 10.44 3.67 11.87
CA VAL A 331 9.95 2.65 10.93
C VAL A 331 10.23 3.01 9.48
N LEU A 332 10.27 4.31 9.18
CA LEU A 332 10.44 4.77 7.78
C LEU A 332 11.67 4.15 7.13
N ASP A 333 12.81 4.16 7.81
CA ASP A 333 14.06 3.66 7.25
C ASP A 333 14.03 2.15 6.97
N ALA A 334 13.19 1.39 7.70
CA ALA A 334 13.05 -0.04 7.50
C ALA A 334 12.40 -0.42 6.16
N TRP A 335 11.54 0.43 5.60
CA TRP A 335 10.93 0.18 4.30
C TRP A 335 11.44 1.11 3.19
N LEU A 336 12.04 2.25 3.54
CA LEU A 336 12.73 3.10 2.56
C LEU A 336 14.00 2.44 2.04
N ALA A 337 14.77 1.73 2.89
CA ALA A 337 15.96 1.03 2.45
C ALA A 337 15.69 0.04 1.31
N PRO A 338 14.78 -0.94 1.44
CA PRO A 338 14.44 -1.83 0.32
C PRO A 338 13.81 -1.10 -0.86
N LEU A 339 13.09 0.00 -0.66
CA LEU A 339 12.61 0.82 -1.79
C LEU A 339 13.79 1.41 -2.57
N VAL A 340 14.77 2.02 -1.90
CA VAL A 340 15.97 2.60 -2.55
C VAL A 340 16.78 1.52 -3.26
N GLU A 341 16.91 0.33 -2.67
CA GLU A 341 17.57 -0.81 -3.32
C GLU A 341 16.88 -1.27 -4.61
N GLU A 342 15.56 -1.18 -4.65
CA GLU A 342 14.76 -1.54 -5.84
C GLU A 342 14.73 -0.41 -6.89
N LEU A 343 14.98 0.85 -6.53
CA LEU A 343 15.09 1.94 -7.49
C LEU A 343 16.43 1.84 -8.23
N PRO A 344 16.44 1.85 -9.57
CA PRO A 344 17.70 1.88 -10.30
C PRO A 344 18.43 3.20 -10.03
N LEU A 345 19.72 3.12 -9.81
CA LEU A 345 20.58 4.29 -9.80
C LEU A 345 20.61 4.91 -11.19
N ALA A 346 20.64 6.24 -11.27
CA ALA A 346 20.83 6.94 -12.54
C ALA A 346 22.11 6.43 -13.20
N GLY A 347 22.00 5.89 -14.44
CA GLY A 347 23.11 5.34 -15.19
C GLY A 347 23.41 3.83 -15.01
N ALA A 348 22.64 3.11 -14.20
CA ALA A 348 22.76 1.65 -14.13
C ALA A 348 22.10 1.00 -15.36
N SER A 349 22.89 0.39 -16.22
CA SER A 349 22.38 -0.43 -17.33
C SER A 349 21.64 -1.66 -16.80
N ALA A 350 20.69 -2.19 -17.58
CA ALA A 350 19.89 -3.37 -17.24
C ALA A 350 20.76 -4.59 -16.83
N GLU A 351 21.99 -4.69 -17.33
CA GLU A 351 22.96 -5.76 -17.00
C GLU A 351 23.42 -5.72 -15.54
N VAL A 352 23.55 -4.54 -14.91
CA VAL A 352 23.94 -4.41 -13.49
C VAL A 352 22.83 -4.89 -12.56
N LEU A 353 21.57 -4.73 -12.97
CA LEU A 353 20.40 -5.20 -12.21
C LEU A 353 20.28 -6.73 -12.21
N VAL A 354 20.63 -7.40 -13.28
CA VAL A 354 20.65 -8.87 -13.38
C VAL A 354 21.75 -9.46 -12.50
N ALA A 355 22.93 -8.84 -12.46
CA ALA A 355 24.06 -9.28 -11.64
C ALA A 355 23.76 -9.19 -10.12
N ARG A 356 22.96 -8.17 -9.68
CA ARG A 356 22.55 -8.05 -8.28
C ARG A 356 21.52 -9.10 -7.83
N ARG A 357 20.67 -9.58 -8.75
CA ARG A 357 19.73 -10.68 -8.48
C ARG A 357 20.38 -12.05 -8.42
N GLY A 358 21.51 -12.26 -9.15
CA GLY A 358 22.27 -13.52 -9.17
C GLY A 358 23.28 -13.69 -8.02
N GLY A 359 23.56 -12.65 -7.24
CA GLY A 359 24.62 -12.64 -6.23
C GLY A 359 24.22 -13.07 -4.81
N ALA A 360 22.97 -13.42 -4.56
CA ALA A 360 22.51 -13.90 -3.26
C ALA A 360 22.57 -15.43 -3.16
N GLN A 361 23.69 -16.03 -3.55
CA GLN A 361 24.06 -17.36 -3.07
C GLN A 361 24.74 -17.18 -1.70
N GLY A 362 24.09 -17.69 -0.66
CA GLY A 362 24.60 -17.67 0.70
C GLY A 362 25.93 -18.40 0.84
N PRO A 363 26.72 -18.10 1.89
CA PRO A 363 27.97 -18.78 2.14
C PRO A 363 27.72 -20.26 2.43
N GLU A 364 28.40 -21.13 1.70
CA GLU A 364 28.56 -22.54 2.03
C GLU A 364 29.05 -22.67 3.46
N LEU A 365 28.29 -23.37 4.29
CA LEU A 365 28.74 -23.90 5.54
C LEU A 365 29.78 -24.98 5.22
N LEU A 366 31.06 -24.65 5.35
CA LEU A 366 32.13 -25.64 5.50
C LEU A 366 32.08 -26.24 6.90
N ALA A 367 32.15 -27.54 6.93
CA ALA A 367 32.09 -28.49 8.03
C ALA A 367 32.85 -28.12 9.32
#